data_c0c9ef0e21f0fdec698316af58355212
#
_entry.id   c0c9ef0e21f0fdec698316af58355212
#
_cell.length_a   1.000
_cell.length_b   1.000
_cell.length_c   1.000
_cell.angle_alpha   90.00
_cell.angle_beta   90.00
_cell.angle_gamma   90.00
#
_symmetry.space_group_name_H-M   'P 1'
#
loop_
_entity.id
_entity.type
_entity.pdbx_description
1 polymer ?
#
loop_
_entity_poly.entity_id
_entity_poly.type
_entity_poly.pdbx_seq_one_letter_code
_entity_poly.pdbx_strand_id
1 'polypeptide(L)'
;YATLLHIAGVSLGKNDQVKPIDGINISPALMKNRLLPKRALVLNVNEFGGAVLKNNWKLINVSTLPSQTELYDIGNDPSEELNVAHQHPEIVKELSATLLEASWEMAPSLYLDDLSNPRNYRTPMFWGDNPQRP
;
A
#
# COMPACT_ATOMS: atom_id res chain seq x y z
N TYR A 1 14.32 -4.74 -3.81
CA TYR A 1 14.55 -5.43 -5.09
C TYR A 1 15.26 -4.51 -6.08
N ALA A 2 14.71 -3.33 -6.45
CA ALA A 2 15.32 -2.37 -7.39
C ALA A 2 16.78 -2.00 -7.05
N THR A 3 17.05 -1.76 -5.76
CA THR A 3 18.40 -1.44 -5.26
C THR A 3 19.38 -2.59 -5.46
N LEU A 4 18.95 -3.82 -5.19
CA LEU A 4 19.80 -5.01 -5.34
C LEU A 4 20.14 -5.28 -6.81
N LEU A 5 19.17 -5.12 -7.72
CA LEU A 5 19.42 -5.21 -9.15
C LEU A 5 20.46 -4.20 -9.61
N HIS A 6 20.32 -2.96 -9.15
CA HIS A 6 21.28 -1.90 -9.48
C HIS A 6 22.70 -2.21 -8.97
N ILE A 7 22.82 -2.67 -7.71
CA ILE A 7 24.12 -3.03 -7.12
C ILE A 7 24.75 -4.21 -7.86
N ALA A 8 23.95 -5.19 -8.28
CA ALA A 8 24.38 -6.34 -9.05
C ALA A 8 24.69 -6.03 -10.54
N GLY A 9 24.47 -4.78 -10.99
CA GLY A 9 24.66 -4.38 -12.39
C GLY A 9 23.64 -5.02 -13.35
N VAL A 10 22.50 -5.48 -12.83
CA VAL A 10 21.46 -6.12 -13.63
C VAL A 10 20.44 -5.08 -14.08
N SER A 11 20.25 -4.98 -15.39
CA SER A 11 19.19 -4.18 -16.00
C SER A 11 18.10 -5.12 -16.51
N LEU A 12 16.88 -4.95 -16.01
CA LEU A 12 15.73 -5.68 -16.54
C LEU A 12 15.31 -5.08 -17.87
N GLY A 13 15.20 -5.92 -18.90
CA GLY A 13 14.59 -5.55 -20.18
C GLY A 13 13.08 -5.31 -20.03
N LYS A 14 12.49 -4.60 -21.01
CA LYS A 14 11.04 -4.35 -21.01
C LYS A 14 10.20 -5.63 -21.02
N ASN A 15 10.75 -6.71 -21.54
CA ASN A 15 10.08 -8.02 -21.66
C ASN A 15 10.30 -8.93 -20.44
N ASP A 16 11.19 -8.56 -19.51
CA ASP A 16 11.53 -9.39 -18.35
C ASP A 16 10.61 -9.13 -17.16
N GLN A 17 9.70 -8.15 -17.30
CA GLN A 17 8.79 -7.74 -16.24
C GLN A 17 7.34 -8.02 -16.63
N VAL A 18 6.67 -8.82 -15.84
CA VAL A 18 5.21 -9.03 -15.94
C VAL A 18 4.45 -7.85 -15.30
N LYS A 19 5.04 -7.26 -14.26
CA LYS A 19 4.50 -6.07 -13.55
C LYS A 19 5.61 -5.06 -13.26
N PRO A 20 5.30 -3.76 -13.18
CA PRO A 20 6.25 -2.75 -12.73
C PRO A 20 6.81 -3.08 -11.35
N ILE A 21 8.04 -2.66 -11.09
CA ILE A 21 8.65 -2.77 -9.76
C ILE A 21 8.17 -1.59 -8.92
N ASP A 22 7.48 -1.86 -7.81
CA ASP A 22 6.97 -0.82 -6.88
C ASP A 22 8.11 -0.10 -6.15
N GLY A 23 9.21 -0.83 -5.90
CA GLY A 23 10.36 -0.30 -5.19
C GLY A 23 11.19 0.65 -6.04
N ILE A 24 11.83 1.63 -5.39
CA ILE A 24 12.82 2.51 -6.01
C ILE A 24 14.23 2.08 -5.65
N ASN A 25 15.20 2.48 -6.47
CA ASN A 25 16.61 2.31 -6.18
C ASN A 25 17.06 3.33 -5.12
N ILE A 26 17.40 2.86 -3.92
CA ILE A 26 17.90 3.68 -2.82
C ILE A 26 19.43 3.66 -2.70
N SER A 27 20.17 3.04 -3.62
CA SER A 27 21.65 3.02 -3.57
C SER A 27 22.28 4.40 -3.52
N PRO A 28 21.73 5.47 -4.17
CA PRO A 28 22.28 6.81 -4.04
C PRO A 28 22.22 7.36 -2.61
N ALA A 29 21.17 7.01 -1.86
CA ALA A 29 21.08 7.40 -0.44
C ALA A 29 22.07 6.60 0.42
N LEU A 30 22.14 5.28 0.20
CA LEU A 30 23.01 4.40 1.01
C LEU A 30 24.50 4.66 0.78
N MET A 31 24.91 4.87 -0.47
CA MET A 31 26.33 4.96 -0.83
C MET A 31 26.85 6.39 -0.91
N LYS A 32 25.99 7.37 -1.18
CA LYS A 32 26.38 8.76 -1.49
C LYS A 32 25.65 9.79 -0.63
N ASN A 33 24.92 9.37 0.38
CA ASN A 33 24.07 10.20 1.25
C ASN A 33 23.19 11.21 0.47
N ARG A 34 22.67 10.80 -0.69
CA ARG A 34 21.78 11.64 -1.50
C ARG A 34 20.35 11.51 -1.02
N LEU A 35 19.63 12.62 -1.02
CA LEU A 35 18.20 12.59 -0.71
C LEU A 35 17.45 11.80 -1.78
N LEU A 36 16.51 10.97 -1.33
CA LEU A 36 15.58 10.25 -2.22
C LEU A 36 14.44 11.18 -2.66
N PRO A 37 13.85 10.94 -3.83
CA PRO A 37 12.67 11.66 -4.23
C PRO A 37 11.52 11.43 -3.25
N LYS A 38 10.83 12.51 -2.89
CA LYS A 38 9.63 12.42 -2.06
C LYS A 38 8.54 11.69 -2.84
N ARG A 39 7.91 10.72 -2.23
CA ARG A 39 6.79 9.97 -2.81
C ARG A 39 5.76 9.62 -1.76
N ALA A 40 4.54 9.34 -2.18
CA ALA A 40 3.57 8.68 -1.32
C ALA A 40 3.94 7.19 -1.19
N LEU A 41 3.77 6.66 0.00
CA LEU A 41 3.85 5.23 0.28
C LEU A 41 2.46 4.75 0.63
N VAL A 42 1.95 3.81 -0.15
CA VAL A 42 0.66 3.19 0.10
C VAL A 42 0.88 1.88 0.85
N LEU A 43 0.15 1.69 1.94
CA LEU A 43 0.36 0.61 2.88
C LEU A 43 -0.94 -0.18 3.10
N ASN A 44 -0.84 -1.50 3.07
CA ASN A 44 -1.92 -2.41 3.47
C ASN A 44 -3.26 -2.14 2.80
N VAL A 45 -3.26 -1.83 1.50
CA VAL A 45 -4.52 -1.64 0.76
C VAL A 45 -5.23 -2.97 0.62
N ASN A 46 -6.49 -3.00 1.04
CA ASN A 46 -7.39 -4.14 0.90
C ASN A 46 -8.83 -3.61 0.74
N GLU A 47 -9.79 -4.50 0.66
CA GLU A 47 -11.21 -4.17 0.46
C GLU A 47 -11.82 -3.36 1.61
N PHE A 48 -11.18 -3.40 2.76
CA PHE A 48 -11.68 -2.77 3.99
C PHE A 48 -10.95 -1.46 4.32
N GLY A 49 -9.94 -1.09 3.55
CA GLY A 49 -9.21 0.16 3.75
C GLY A 49 -7.75 0.10 3.36
N GLY A 50 -6.99 1.03 3.90
CA GLY A 50 -5.55 1.14 3.69
C GLY A 50 -4.99 2.39 4.34
N ALA A 51 -3.69 2.59 4.17
CA ALA A 51 -3.03 3.79 4.66
C ALA A 51 -2.12 4.41 3.59
N VAL A 52 -1.94 5.73 3.68
CA VAL A 52 -1.01 6.49 2.84
C VAL A 52 -0.11 7.32 3.72
N LEU A 53 1.18 7.20 3.49
CA LEU A 53 2.21 8.03 4.09
C LEU A 53 2.80 8.95 3.02
N LYS A 54 2.72 10.27 3.22
CA LYS A 54 3.33 11.28 2.35
C LYS A 54 3.89 12.43 3.18
N ASN A 55 5.17 12.70 3.02
CA ASN A 55 5.88 13.63 3.90
C ASN A 55 5.74 13.21 5.37
N ASN A 56 5.17 14.09 6.21
CA ASN A 56 4.90 13.83 7.63
C ASN A 56 3.45 13.40 7.90
N TRP A 57 2.63 13.27 6.86
CA TRP A 57 1.22 12.94 6.99
C TRP A 57 0.96 11.46 6.77
N LYS A 58 0.25 10.84 7.69
CA LYS A 58 -0.26 9.49 7.56
C LYS A 58 -1.78 9.50 7.60
N LEU A 59 -2.39 9.13 6.48
CA LEU A 59 -3.82 8.88 6.40
C LEU A 59 -4.07 7.40 6.61
N ILE A 60 -5.07 7.07 7.43
CA ILE A 60 -5.63 5.73 7.57
C ILE A 60 -7.10 5.81 7.21
N ASN A 61 -7.55 4.96 6.33
CA ASN A 61 -8.96 4.85 5.95
C ASN A 61 -9.47 3.43 6.20
N VAL A 62 -10.55 3.32 6.95
CA VAL A 62 -11.21 2.06 7.27
C VAL A 62 -12.63 2.12 6.73
N SER A 63 -12.95 1.20 5.83
CA SER A 63 -14.26 1.15 5.12
C SER A 63 -15.29 0.27 5.81
N THR A 64 -14.94 -0.40 6.91
CA THR A 64 -15.88 -1.16 7.71
C THR A 64 -16.83 -0.22 8.47
N LEU A 65 -18.05 -0.67 8.78
CA LEU A 65 -19.04 0.15 9.47
C LEU A 65 -18.81 0.17 10.99
N PRO A 66 -18.75 1.37 11.61
CA PRO A 66 -18.72 2.68 10.96
C PRO A 66 -17.41 2.95 10.25
N SER A 67 -17.46 3.58 9.06
CA SER A 67 -16.24 3.99 8.35
C SER A 67 -15.49 5.06 9.14
N GLN A 68 -14.18 4.96 9.16
CA GLN A 68 -13.30 5.89 9.90
C GLN A 68 -12.21 6.41 8.97
N THR A 69 -11.94 7.70 9.12
CA THR A 69 -10.81 8.36 8.46
C THR A 69 -9.99 9.05 9.53
N GLU A 70 -8.72 8.70 9.57
CA GLU A 70 -7.77 9.22 10.55
C GLU A 70 -6.60 9.86 9.81
N LEU A 71 -6.16 11.01 10.30
CA LEU A 71 -4.98 11.72 9.78
C LEU A 71 -4.06 12.07 10.94
N TYR A 72 -2.79 11.73 10.79
CA TYR A 72 -1.76 11.98 11.79
C TYR A 72 -0.58 12.75 11.21
N ASP A 73 -0.07 13.74 11.94
CA ASP A 73 1.22 14.37 11.65
C ASP A 73 2.33 13.60 12.38
N ILE A 74 2.83 12.55 11.75
CA ILE A 74 3.83 11.65 12.33
C ILE A 74 5.19 12.34 12.61
N GLY A 75 5.41 13.55 12.07
CA GLY A 75 6.58 14.34 12.40
C GLY A 75 6.52 14.93 13.82
N ASN A 76 5.33 15.31 14.28
CA ASN A 76 5.07 15.87 15.59
C ASN A 76 4.42 14.87 16.54
N ASP A 77 3.71 13.89 16.00
CA ASP A 77 2.97 12.85 16.73
C ASP A 77 3.34 11.45 16.17
N PRO A 78 4.54 10.94 16.46
CA PRO A 78 4.98 9.65 15.98
C PRO A 78 4.22 8.47 16.61
N SER A 79 3.50 8.69 17.70
CA SER A 79 2.69 7.68 18.39
C SER A 79 1.25 7.60 17.85
N GLU A 80 0.87 8.50 16.92
CA GLU A 80 -0.45 8.52 16.28
C GLU A 80 -1.60 8.63 17.32
N GLU A 81 -1.42 9.51 18.32
CA GLU A 81 -2.38 9.69 19.42
C GLU A 81 -3.47 10.71 19.07
N LEU A 82 -3.17 11.69 18.20
CA LEU A 82 -4.05 12.81 17.90
C LEU A 82 -4.53 12.75 16.44
N ASN A 83 -5.78 12.33 16.23
CA ASN A 83 -6.41 12.40 14.93
C ASN A 83 -6.77 13.85 14.58
N VAL A 84 -6.12 14.40 13.55
CA VAL A 84 -6.30 15.77 13.06
C VAL A 84 -7.05 15.85 11.72
N ALA A 85 -7.72 14.79 11.29
CA ALA A 85 -8.41 14.72 9.99
C ALA A 85 -9.40 15.88 9.77
N HIS A 86 -10.15 16.26 10.80
CA HIS A 86 -11.13 17.36 10.74
C HIS A 86 -10.48 18.75 10.62
N GLN A 87 -9.21 18.89 10.99
CA GLN A 87 -8.46 20.15 10.91
C GLN A 87 -7.80 20.36 9.54
N HIS A 88 -7.58 19.27 8.80
CA HIS A 88 -6.84 19.27 7.52
C HIS A 88 -7.61 18.52 6.41
N PRO A 89 -8.84 18.96 6.06
CA PRO A 89 -9.69 18.28 5.08
C PRO A 89 -9.06 18.22 3.66
N GLU A 90 -8.25 19.20 3.30
CA GLU A 90 -7.55 19.22 2.00
C GLU A 90 -6.48 18.11 1.92
N ILE A 91 -5.75 17.85 3.01
CA ILE A 91 -4.75 16.77 3.08
C ILE A 91 -5.46 15.42 3.05
N VAL A 92 -6.55 15.29 3.81
CA VAL A 92 -7.39 14.08 3.77
C VAL A 92 -7.86 13.79 2.36
N LYS A 93 -8.36 14.79 1.63
CA LYS A 93 -8.82 14.65 0.25
C LYS A 93 -7.70 14.21 -0.70
N GLU A 94 -6.52 14.84 -0.60
CA GLU A 94 -5.36 14.52 -1.41
C GLU A 94 -4.90 13.06 -1.20
N LEU A 95 -4.71 12.68 0.07
CA LEU A 95 -4.22 11.33 0.40
C LEU A 95 -5.27 10.25 0.14
N SER A 96 -6.56 10.56 0.32
CA SER A 96 -7.65 9.63 -0.04
C SER A 96 -7.71 9.38 -1.55
N ALA A 97 -7.44 10.39 -2.38
CA ALA A 97 -7.36 10.20 -3.82
C ALA A 97 -6.20 9.26 -4.19
N THR A 98 -5.04 9.43 -3.56
CA THR A 98 -3.88 8.52 -3.76
C THR A 98 -4.22 7.09 -3.36
N LEU A 99 -4.94 6.90 -2.24
CA LEU A 99 -5.36 5.57 -1.77
C LEU A 99 -6.36 4.94 -2.74
N LEU A 100 -7.30 5.73 -3.27
CA LEU A 100 -8.28 5.28 -4.24
C LEU A 100 -7.62 4.83 -5.56
N GLU A 101 -6.67 5.61 -6.08
CA GLU A 101 -5.90 5.22 -7.28
C GLU A 101 -5.17 3.89 -7.06
N ALA A 102 -4.50 3.72 -5.91
CA ALA A 102 -3.84 2.47 -5.58
C ALA A 102 -4.80 1.28 -5.44
N SER A 103 -6.02 1.51 -4.95
CA SER A 103 -7.03 0.46 -4.82
C SER A 103 -7.50 -0.10 -6.17
N TRP A 104 -7.46 0.69 -7.24
CA TRP A 104 -7.80 0.23 -8.59
C TRP A 104 -6.76 -0.70 -9.21
N GLU A 105 -5.52 -0.62 -8.72
CA GLU A 105 -4.44 -1.51 -9.16
C GLU A 105 -4.40 -2.85 -8.40
N MET A 106 -5.23 -2.98 -7.37
CA MET A 106 -5.32 -4.20 -6.58
C MET A 106 -5.89 -5.36 -7.39
N ALA A 107 -5.32 -6.54 -7.19
CA ALA A 107 -6.01 -7.75 -7.62
C ALA A 107 -7.30 -7.94 -6.79
N PRO A 108 -8.40 -8.38 -7.42
CA PRO A 108 -9.62 -8.72 -6.68
C PRO A 108 -9.33 -9.71 -5.56
N SER A 109 -9.96 -9.51 -4.41
CA SER A 109 -9.81 -10.41 -3.29
C SER A 109 -10.41 -11.78 -3.62
N LEU A 110 -9.61 -12.81 -3.48
CA LEU A 110 -10.10 -14.19 -3.60
C LEU A 110 -11.13 -14.51 -2.51
N TYR A 111 -11.03 -13.84 -1.38
CA TYR A 111 -11.99 -14.00 -0.28
C TYR A 111 -13.38 -13.48 -0.64
N LEU A 112 -13.46 -12.30 -1.28
CA LEU A 112 -14.76 -11.75 -1.72
C LEU A 112 -15.38 -12.56 -2.87
N ASP A 113 -14.55 -13.06 -3.77
CA ASP A 113 -14.98 -13.94 -4.85
C ASP A 113 -15.61 -15.23 -4.30
N ASP A 114 -15.00 -15.79 -3.23
CA ASP A 114 -15.52 -16.97 -2.56
C ASP A 114 -16.80 -16.68 -1.76
N LEU A 115 -16.94 -15.48 -1.18
CA LEU A 115 -18.18 -15.08 -0.50
C LEU A 115 -19.34 -14.91 -1.48
N SER A 116 -19.08 -14.49 -2.72
CA SER A 116 -20.11 -14.41 -3.76
C SER A 116 -20.60 -15.79 -4.19
N ASN A 117 -19.83 -16.84 -3.93
CA ASN A 117 -20.18 -18.24 -4.20
C ASN A 117 -19.93 -19.16 -3.00
N PRO A 118 -20.71 -19.03 -1.90
CA PRO A 118 -20.46 -19.71 -0.63
C PRO A 118 -20.46 -21.25 -0.72
N ARG A 119 -20.98 -21.83 -1.80
CA ARG A 119 -20.97 -23.30 -2.00
C ARG A 119 -19.59 -23.84 -2.31
N ASN A 120 -18.68 -22.99 -2.81
CA ASN A 120 -17.32 -23.37 -3.20
C ASN A 120 -16.27 -22.90 -2.19
N TYR A 121 -16.70 -22.16 -1.15
CA TYR A 121 -15.76 -21.69 -0.14
C TYR A 121 -15.18 -22.88 0.65
N ARG A 122 -13.87 -23.05 0.54
CA ARG A 122 -13.10 -23.96 1.38
C ARG A 122 -12.12 -23.13 2.20
N THR A 123 -12.29 -23.14 3.50
CA THR A 123 -11.30 -22.51 4.38
C THR A 123 -9.94 -23.17 4.17
N PRO A 124 -8.88 -22.44 3.83
CA PRO A 124 -7.53 -22.99 3.76
C PRO A 124 -7.17 -23.62 5.12
N MET A 125 -6.72 -24.86 5.13
CA MET A 125 -6.32 -25.53 6.38
C MET A 125 -4.99 -25.02 6.91
N PHE A 126 -4.16 -24.46 6.02
CA PHE A 126 -2.85 -23.93 6.37
C PHE A 126 -2.62 -22.60 5.67
N TRP A 127 -1.89 -21.72 6.32
CA TRP A 127 -1.47 -20.45 5.73
C TRP A 127 -0.58 -20.71 4.52
N GLY A 128 -0.98 -20.20 3.37
CA GLY A 128 -0.27 -20.41 2.09
C GLY A 128 -0.81 -21.54 1.22
N ASP A 129 -1.80 -22.31 1.70
CA ASP A 129 -2.49 -23.25 0.83
C ASP A 129 -3.30 -22.48 -0.23
N ASN A 130 -2.96 -22.74 -1.48
CA ASN A 130 -3.76 -22.29 -2.61
C ASN A 130 -4.61 -23.51 -3.05
N PRO A 131 -5.89 -23.59 -2.66
CA PRO A 131 -6.74 -24.66 -3.15
C PRO A 131 -6.84 -24.52 -4.67
N GLN A 132 -6.25 -25.46 -5.40
CA GLN A 132 -6.42 -25.50 -6.84
C GLN A 132 -7.92 -25.57 -7.11
N ARG A 133 -8.44 -24.58 -7.84
CA ARG A 133 -9.81 -24.62 -8.32
C ARG A 133 -9.93 -25.84 -9.23
N PRO A 134 -11.00 -26.66 -9.08
CA PRO A 134 -11.28 -27.74 -10.01
C PRO A 134 -11.53 -27.21 -11.41
#